data_c347cae8060ce1cbfacb13f22c071fe2
#
_entry.id   c347cae8060ce1cbfacb13f22c071fe2
#
_cell.length_a   1.000
_cell.length_b   1.000
_cell.length_c   1.000
_cell.angle_alpha   90.00
_cell.angle_beta   90.00
_cell.angle_gamma   90.00
#
_symmetry.space_group_name_H-M   'P 1'
#
loop_
_entity.id
_entity.type
_entity.pdbx_description
1 polymer ?
#
loop_
_entity_poly.entity_id
_entity_poly.type
_entity_poly.pdbx_seq_one_letter_code
_entity_poly.pdbx_strand_id
1 'polypeptide(L)'
;MGDLALLSCKKKLALQCSRHLYQQEIDHLQLTFLAEGKQGTTIISPCISRGEQQIATACIEAHIPFIVLLVGGFPPYYKPTPLYLQACAEGRLLLLSPFQWQNEKITNMRQRCLYLNELAKRICEEANKKG
;
A
#
# COMPACT_ATOMS: atom_id res chain seq x y z
N MET A 1 -9.87 -0.97 -7.27
CA MET A 1 -9.88 0.36 -7.90
C MET A 1 -8.46 0.73 -8.32
N GLY A 2 -8.31 1.19 -9.53
CA GLY A 2 -7.00 1.51 -10.09
C GLY A 2 -6.53 0.49 -11.10
N ASP A 3 -5.22 0.47 -11.36
CA ASP A 3 -4.64 -0.34 -12.43
C ASP A 3 -4.21 -1.72 -11.93
N LEU A 4 -4.98 -2.75 -12.31
CA LEU A 4 -4.67 -4.14 -11.96
C LEU A 4 -3.33 -4.63 -12.54
N ALA A 5 -2.81 -3.97 -13.58
CA ALA A 5 -1.53 -4.34 -14.15
C ALA A 5 -0.38 -4.22 -13.16
N LEU A 6 -0.55 -3.42 -12.09
CA LEU A 6 0.46 -3.30 -11.04
C LEU A 6 0.73 -4.62 -10.31
N LEU A 7 -0.27 -5.52 -10.26
CA LEU A 7 -0.08 -6.85 -9.68
C LEU A 7 0.87 -7.71 -10.51
N SER A 8 1.00 -7.43 -11.79
CA SER A 8 1.86 -8.19 -12.71
C SER A 8 3.29 -7.67 -12.77
N CYS A 9 3.60 -6.57 -12.09
CA CYS A 9 4.96 -6.03 -12.06
C CYS A 9 5.93 -7.03 -11.43
N LYS A 10 7.09 -7.21 -12.06
CA LYS A 10 8.06 -8.22 -11.62
C LYS A 10 8.74 -7.88 -10.30
N LYS A 11 8.99 -6.61 -10.02
CA LYS A 11 9.69 -6.20 -8.82
C LYS A 11 8.75 -5.45 -7.87
N LYS A 12 8.53 -6.02 -6.70
CA LYS A 12 7.67 -5.44 -5.66
C LYS A 12 8.38 -5.48 -4.32
N LEU A 13 8.09 -4.49 -3.48
CA LEU A 13 8.65 -4.38 -2.15
C LEU A 13 7.55 -4.01 -1.16
N ALA A 14 7.45 -4.77 -0.06
CA ALA A 14 6.47 -4.50 0.98
C ALA A 14 6.97 -3.42 1.94
N LEU A 15 6.12 -2.42 2.19
CA LEU A 15 6.40 -1.38 3.19
C LEU A 15 5.64 -1.71 4.47
N GLN A 16 6.38 -1.99 5.53
CA GLN A 16 5.82 -2.26 6.85
C GLN A 16 6.63 -1.52 7.89
N CYS A 17 5.97 -0.71 8.71
CA CYS A 17 6.61 0.06 9.77
C CYS A 17 5.96 -0.22 11.12
N SER A 18 6.77 -0.36 12.16
CA SER A 18 6.28 -0.44 13.52
C SER A 18 5.60 0.87 13.91
N ARG A 19 4.57 0.79 14.76
CA ARG A 19 3.90 1.97 15.32
C ARG A 19 4.82 2.76 16.24
N HIS A 20 5.91 2.15 16.70
CA HIS A 20 6.80 2.73 17.69
C HIS A 20 8.04 3.38 17.08
N LEU A 21 8.13 3.51 15.77
CA LEU A 21 9.26 4.17 15.12
C LEU A 21 9.26 5.67 15.42
N TYR A 22 10.46 6.20 15.68
CA TYR A 22 10.64 7.64 15.79
C TYR A 22 10.57 8.30 14.42
N GLN A 23 10.27 9.59 14.39
CA GLN A 23 10.14 10.33 13.14
C GLN A 23 11.41 10.26 12.28
N GLN A 24 12.58 10.29 12.91
CA GLN A 24 13.85 10.19 12.19
C GLN A 24 14.00 8.86 11.46
N GLU A 25 13.53 7.77 12.08
CA GLU A 25 13.56 6.45 11.47
C GLU A 25 12.58 6.38 10.29
N ILE A 26 11.40 6.97 10.42
CA ILE A 26 10.41 7.03 9.35
C ILE A 26 10.97 7.83 8.17
N ASP A 27 11.60 8.97 8.44
CA ASP A 27 12.19 9.82 7.39
C ASP A 27 13.29 9.08 6.63
N HIS A 28 14.10 8.30 7.34
CA HIS A 28 15.14 7.48 6.73
C HIS A 28 14.55 6.39 5.83
N LEU A 29 13.52 5.69 6.31
CA LEU A 29 12.84 4.67 5.53
C LEU A 29 12.18 5.29 4.29
N GLN A 30 11.64 6.50 4.41
CA GLN A 30 11.04 7.20 3.28
C GLN A 30 12.04 7.38 2.16
N LEU A 31 13.28 7.80 2.48
CA LEU A 31 14.33 7.95 1.47
C LEU A 31 14.65 6.62 0.79
N THR A 32 14.69 5.54 1.57
CA THR A 32 14.97 4.19 1.05
C THR A 32 13.90 3.76 0.06
N PHE A 33 12.61 3.90 0.44
CA PHE A 33 11.51 3.49 -0.44
C PHE A 33 11.39 4.38 -1.67
N LEU A 34 11.66 5.68 -1.55
CA LEU A 34 11.68 6.57 -2.70
C LEU A 34 12.77 6.15 -3.69
N ALA A 35 13.96 5.80 -3.19
CA ALA A 35 15.06 5.34 -4.04
C ALA A 35 14.70 4.04 -4.76
N GLU A 36 14.11 3.08 -4.04
CA GLU A 36 13.66 1.82 -4.63
C GLU A 36 12.61 2.05 -5.71
N GLY A 37 11.65 2.92 -5.45
CA GLY A 37 10.59 3.22 -6.40
C GLY A 37 11.11 3.86 -7.68
N LYS A 38 12.11 4.72 -7.57
CA LYS A 38 12.74 5.37 -8.72
C LYS A 38 13.48 4.36 -9.61
N GLN A 39 13.83 3.20 -9.06
CA GLN A 39 14.45 2.13 -9.83
C GLN A 39 13.44 1.21 -10.51
N GLY A 40 12.16 1.53 -10.42
CA GLY A 40 11.10 0.75 -11.06
C GLY A 40 10.41 -0.25 -10.15
N THR A 41 10.67 -0.22 -8.84
CA THR A 41 10.01 -1.12 -7.89
C THR A 41 8.62 -0.62 -7.57
N THR A 42 7.62 -1.50 -7.61
CA THR A 42 6.25 -1.21 -7.14
C THR A 42 6.20 -1.51 -5.64
N ILE A 43 5.70 -0.56 -4.86
CA ILE A 43 5.62 -0.69 -3.41
C ILE A 43 4.20 -1.09 -3.02
N ILE A 44 4.07 -2.01 -2.04
CA ILE A 44 2.78 -2.47 -1.55
C ILE A 44 2.74 -2.31 -0.03
N SER A 45 1.62 -1.76 0.50
CA SER A 45 1.48 -1.56 1.94
C SER A 45 0.02 -1.49 2.36
N PRO A 46 -0.31 -2.00 3.56
CA PRO A 46 -1.64 -1.78 4.14
C PRO A 46 -1.84 -0.37 4.70
N CYS A 47 -0.80 0.45 4.77
CA CYS A 47 -0.87 1.84 5.23
C CYS A 47 -1.59 2.00 6.59
N ILE A 48 -1.26 1.14 7.54
CA ILE A 48 -1.90 1.09 8.85
C ILE A 48 -1.27 2.08 9.83
N SER A 49 0.07 2.07 9.94
CA SER A 49 0.78 2.94 10.85
C SER A 49 0.98 4.33 10.25
N ARG A 50 1.26 5.31 11.13
CA ARG A 50 1.53 6.68 10.69
C ARG A 50 2.74 6.72 9.76
N GLY A 51 3.78 5.94 10.05
CA GLY A 51 4.97 5.89 9.21
C GLY A 51 4.67 5.34 7.81
N GLU A 52 3.88 4.27 7.74
CA GLU A 52 3.47 3.71 6.46
C GLU A 52 2.66 4.72 5.65
N GLN A 53 1.75 5.44 6.30
CA GLN A 53 0.94 6.46 5.62
C GLN A 53 1.78 7.62 5.10
N GLN A 54 2.76 8.07 5.88
CA GLN A 54 3.67 9.14 5.45
C GLN A 54 4.47 8.71 4.23
N ILE A 55 5.07 7.54 4.28
CA ILE A 55 5.91 7.03 3.20
C ILE A 55 5.09 6.77 1.94
N ALA A 56 3.88 6.19 2.11
CA ALA A 56 2.99 5.95 0.98
C ALA A 56 2.61 7.25 0.29
N THR A 57 2.25 8.29 1.04
CA THR A 57 1.91 9.59 0.48
C THR A 57 3.08 10.17 -0.32
N ALA A 58 4.27 10.12 0.26
CA ALA A 58 5.48 10.63 -0.41
C ALA A 58 5.76 9.89 -1.72
N CYS A 59 5.62 8.56 -1.71
CA CYS A 59 5.84 7.75 -2.90
C CYS A 59 4.80 8.02 -3.98
N ILE A 60 3.53 8.14 -3.60
CA ILE A 60 2.45 8.42 -4.55
C ILE A 60 2.63 9.82 -5.17
N GLU A 61 3.00 10.80 -4.37
CA GLU A 61 3.28 12.16 -4.86
C GLU A 61 4.49 12.18 -5.81
N ALA A 62 5.45 11.30 -5.60
CA ALA A 62 6.64 11.17 -6.44
C ALA A 62 6.39 10.31 -7.69
N HIS A 63 5.15 9.92 -7.97
CA HIS A 63 4.74 9.13 -9.12
C HIS A 63 5.31 7.71 -9.14
N ILE A 64 5.62 7.16 -7.96
CA ILE A 64 6.09 5.78 -7.82
C ILE A 64 4.86 4.85 -7.83
N PRO A 65 4.89 3.73 -8.61
CA PRO A 65 3.78 2.78 -8.62
C PRO A 65 3.56 2.19 -7.23
N PHE A 66 2.31 2.17 -6.77
CA PHE A 66 1.99 1.79 -5.41
C PHE A 66 0.71 0.95 -5.34
N ILE A 67 0.68 -0.04 -4.46
CA ILE A 67 -0.50 -0.85 -4.17
C ILE A 67 -0.86 -0.64 -2.70
N VAL A 68 -2.07 -0.14 -2.43
CA VAL A 68 -2.57 0.06 -1.06
C VAL A 68 -3.59 -1.02 -0.75
N LEU A 69 -3.39 -1.72 0.37
CA LEU A 69 -4.32 -2.74 0.86
C LEU A 69 -5.23 -2.12 1.92
N LEU A 70 -6.54 -2.14 1.68
CA LEU A 70 -7.51 -1.50 2.56
C LEU A 70 -8.08 -2.51 3.56
N VAL A 71 -8.09 -2.15 4.84
CA VAL A 71 -8.56 -3.01 5.92
C VAL A 71 -10.09 -3.06 6.03
N GLY A 72 -10.78 -2.05 5.53
CA GLY A 72 -12.22 -1.92 5.67
C GLY A 72 -13.06 -2.28 4.47
N GLY A 73 -12.45 -2.68 3.36
CA GLY A 73 -13.18 -2.91 2.12
C GLY A 73 -13.56 -1.61 1.42
N PHE A 74 -14.44 -1.71 0.42
CA PHE A 74 -14.91 -0.55 -0.33
C PHE A 74 -16.38 -0.29 0.02
N PRO A 75 -16.68 0.83 0.73
CA PRO A 75 -18.08 1.18 0.99
C PRO A 75 -18.81 1.54 -0.31
N PRO A 76 -20.16 1.48 -0.31
CA PRO A 76 -20.92 1.94 -1.47
C PRO A 76 -20.54 3.38 -1.81
N TYR A 77 -20.41 3.66 -3.11
CA TYR A 77 -20.02 4.98 -3.60
C TYR A 77 -18.66 5.46 -3.03
N TYR A 78 -17.72 4.50 -2.86
CA TYR A 78 -16.40 4.81 -2.37
C TYR A 78 -15.73 5.89 -3.21
N LYS A 79 -15.24 6.93 -2.54
CA LYS A 79 -14.56 8.04 -3.20
C LYS A 79 -13.22 8.29 -2.49
N PRO A 80 -12.09 7.93 -3.13
CA PRO A 80 -10.78 8.15 -2.52
C PRO A 80 -10.43 9.63 -2.47
N THR A 81 -9.37 9.96 -1.71
CA THR A 81 -8.85 11.32 -1.66
C THR A 81 -8.43 11.77 -3.06
N PRO A 82 -8.34 13.09 -3.33
CA PRO A 82 -7.91 13.57 -4.65
C PRO A 82 -6.57 12.98 -5.10
N LEU A 83 -5.60 12.86 -4.19
CA LEU A 83 -4.31 12.27 -4.52
C LEU A 83 -4.44 10.83 -5.01
N TYR A 84 -5.21 10.01 -4.29
CA TYR A 84 -5.44 8.62 -4.66
C TYR A 84 -6.24 8.50 -5.96
N LEU A 85 -7.26 9.34 -6.10
CA LEU A 85 -8.11 9.31 -7.30
C LEU A 85 -7.29 9.61 -8.56
N GLN A 86 -6.46 10.64 -8.49
CA GLN A 86 -5.60 11.02 -9.61
C GLN A 86 -4.59 9.91 -9.92
N ALA A 87 -3.96 9.35 -8.89
CA ALA A 87 -2.97 8.30 -9.09
C ALA A 87 -3.59 7.03 -9.69
N CYS A 88 -4.82 6.68 -9.28
CA CYS A 88 -5.54 5.56 -9.89
C CYS A 88 -5.86 5.83 -11.36
N ALA A 89 -6.31 7.05 -11.68
CA ALA A 89 -6.65 7.43 -13.04
C ALA A 89 -5.42 7.43 -13.95
N GLU A 90 -4.24 7.74 -13.40
CA GLU A 90 -2.99 7.74 -14.14
C GLU A 90 -2.32 6.36 -14.25
N GLY A 91 -2.93 5.33 -13.64
CA GLY A 91 -2.40 3.97 -13.71
C GLY A 91 -1.21 3.68 -12.82
N ARG A 92 -0.97 4.52 -11.82
CA ARG A 92 0.17 4.35 -10.90
C ARG A 92 -0.24 3.99 -9.47
N LEU A 93 -1.53 3.74 -9.24
CA LEU A 93 -2.02 3.30 -7.93
C LEU A 93 -3.08 2.24 -8.11
N LEU A 94 -3.02 1.21 -7.27
CA LEU A 94 -4.02 0.17 -7.18
C LEU A 94 -4.49 0.08 -5.73
N LEU A 95 -5.80 0.18 -5.51
CA LEU A 95 -6.42 -0.01 -4.19
C LEU A 95 -7.07 -1.39 -4.17
N LEU A 96 -6.69 -2.22 -3.21
CA LEU A 96 -7.21 -3.57 -3.06
C LEU A 96 -7.72 -3.79 -1.64
N SER A 97 -8.77 -4.59 -1.50
CA SER A 97 -9.19 -5.08 -0.19
C SER A 97 -9.71 -6.51 -0.32
N PRO A 98 -9.21 -7.45 0.52
CA PRO A 98 -9.77 -8.80 0.58
C PRO A 98 -11.03 -8.86 1.43
N PHE A 99 -11.46 -7.75 2.04
CA PHE A 99 -12.59 -7.70 2.94
C PHE A 99 -13.78 -7.02 2.30
N GLN A 100 -14.99 -7.48 2.64
CA GLN A 100 -16.22 -6.78 2.27
C GLN A 100 -16.47 -5.65 3.26
N TRP A 101 -16.96 -4.52 2.75
CA TRP A 101 -17.33 -3.40 3.61
C TRP A 101 -18.54 -3.78 4.48
N GLN A 102 -18.53 -3.31 5.73
CA GLN A 102 -19.63 -3.53 6.68
C GLN A 102 -19.99 -2.22 7.38
N ASN A 103 -21.28 -2.06 7.70
CA ASN A 103 -21.78 -0.88 8.40
C ASN A 103 -21.37 -0.87 9.87
N GLU A 104 -21.19 -2.06 10.48
CA GLU A 104 -20.85 -2.19 11.87
C GLU A 104 -19.36 -1.92 12.10
N LYS A 105 -19.02 -1.58 13.35
CA LYS A 105 -17.64 -1.41 13.75
C LYS A 105 -16.87 -2.71 13.56
N ILE A 106 -15.67 -2.61 13.01
CA ILE A 106 -14.79 -3.76 12.85
C ILE A 106 -14.24 -4.15 14.22
N THR A 107 -14.53 -5.38 14.66
CA THR A 107 -14.09 -5.88 15.97
C THR A 107 -12.79 -6.67 15.91
N ASN A 108 -12.42 -7.17 14.73
CA ASN A 108 -11.22 -7.98 14.54
C ASN A 108 -10.13 -7.22 13.78
N MET A 109 -9.97 -5.93 14.09
CA MET A 109 -9.04 -5.05 13.37
C MET A 109 -7.62 -5.57 13.39
N ARG A 110 -7.13 -6.03 14.56
CA ARG A 110 -5.77 -6.53 14.68
C ARG A 110 -5.52 -7.74 13.76
N GLN A 111 -6.49 -8.67 13.72
CA GLN A 111 -6.38 -9.84 12.84
C GLN A 111 -6.35 -9.44 11.38
N ARG A 112 -7.16 -8.46 10.99
CA ARG A 112 -7.16 -7.96 9.61
C ARG A 112 -5.84 -7.30 9.25
N CYS A 113 -5.27 -6.51 10.16
CA CYS A 113 -3.98 -5.87 9.93
C CYS A 113 -2.87 -6.92 9.74
N LEU A 114 -2.84 -7.95 10.58
CA LEU A 114 -1.88 -9.04 10.45
C LEU A 114 -2.04 -9.78 9.12
N TYR A 115 -3.28 -10.01 8.72
CA TYR A 115 -3.58 -10.66 7.44
C TYR A 115 -3.08 -9.81 6.26
N LEU A 116 -3.30 -8.50 6.29
CA LEU A 116 -2.84 -7.61 5.22
C LEU A 116 -1.32 -7.55 5.13
N ASN A 117 -0.63 -7.56 6.28
CA ASN A 117 0.82 -7.60 6.29
C ASN A 117 1.34 -8.88 5.64
N GLU A 118 0.72 -10.02 5.96
CA GLU A 118 1.09 -11.29 5.35
C GLU A 118 0.77 -11.33 3.86
N LEU A 119 -0.38 -10.78 3.48
CA LEU A 119 -0.78 -10.70 2.08
C LEU A 119 0.22 -9.88 1.26
N ALA A 120 0.67 -8.75 1.81
CA ALA A 120 1.67 -7.91 1.14
C ALA A 120 2.96 -8.69 0.89
N LYS A 121 3.43 -9.45 1.89
CA LYS A 121 4.61 -10.29 1.75
C LYS A 121 4.43 -11.35 0.68
N ARG A 122 3.29 -12.02 0.66
CA ARG A 122 3.01 -13.07 -0.32
C ARG A 122 2.98 -12.54 -1.74
N ILE A 123 2.37 -11.38 -1.94
CA ILE A 123 2.32 -10.75 -3.25
C ILE A 123 3.74 -10.43 -3.74
N CYS A 124 4.59 -9.93 -2.85
CA CYS A 124 5.98 -9.64 -3.19
C CYS A 124 6.77 -10.91 -3.49
N GLU A 125 6.58 -11.98 -2.72
CA GLU A 125 7.26 -13.25 -2.94
C GLU A 125 6.89 -13.87 -4.27
N GLU A 126 5.60 -13.86 -4.63
CA GLU A 126 5.12 -14.39 -5.91
C GLU A 126 5.75 -13.63 -7.08
N ALA A 127 5.83 -12.30 -6.99
CA ALA A 127 6.44 -11.49 -8.04
C ALA A 127 7.93 -11.80 -8.18
N ASN A 128 8.63 -11.98 -7.06
CA ASN A 128 10.07 -12.26 -7.07
C ASN A 128 10.39 -13.65 -7.60
N LYS A 129 9.50 -14.65 -7.37
CA LYS A 129 9.68 -16.00 -7.90
C LYS A 129 9.56 -16.06 -9.41
N LYS A 130 8.77 -15.19 -10.01
CA LYS A 130 8.56 -15.15 -11.45
C LYS A 130 9.62 -14.35 -12.20
N GLY A 131 10.43 -13.64 -11.44
CA GLY A 131 11.52 -12.84 -11.98
C GLY A 131 12.80 -13.59 -12.03
#